data_f8b444a3cf2a0b3f6342f6a5315db0eb
#
_entry.id   f8b444a3cf2a0b3f6342f6a5315db0eb
#
_cell.length_a   1.000
_cell.length_b   1.000
_cell.length_c   1.000
_cell.angle_alpha   90.00
_cell.angle_beta   90.00
_cell.angle_gamma   90.00
#
_symmetry.space_group_name_H-M   'P 1'
#
loop_
_entity.id
_entity.type
_entity.pdbx_description
1 polymer ?
#
loop_
_entity_poly.entity_id
_entity_poly.type
_entity_poly.pdbx_seq_one_letter_code
_entity_poly.pdbx_strand_id
1 'polypeptide(L)'
;ITYEDKRFHYCNCKTLNLIPSCLAASAAAEAGCSEAIFHRGDIVTECAHSNVSIFKDGKVISHPLDDTVLPGTARIRLLAFAEKLGYGVDEREYTLDELMNADEVIVHSTGSFCIPVKTVDGKPVGGKAPEMLKKIQDALVADFEAQCKAD
;
A
#
# COMPACT_ATOMS: atom_id res chain seq x y z
N ILE A 1 5.63 -6.57 -8.89
CA ILE A 1 4.77 -7.50 -9.65
C ILE A 1 3.44 -7.68 -8.95
N THR A 2 2.39 -8.08 -9.69
CA THR A 2 1.18 -8.65 -9.12
C THR A 2 1.40 -10.13 -8.77
N TYR A 3 0.71 -10.64 -7.77
CA TYR A 3 0.82 -12.03 -7.31
C TYR A 3 -0.52 -12.52 -6.74
N GLU A 4 -0.96 -13.70 -7.14
CA GLU A 4 -2.20 -14.28 -6.62
C GLU A 4 -2.10 -14.55 -5.11
N ASP A 5 -3.01 -14.00 -4.33
CA ASP A 5 -3.04 -14.15 -2.88
C ASP A 5 -3.52 -15.54 -2.47
N LYS A 6 -2.59 -16.41 -2.11
CA LYS A 6 -2.84 -17.77 -1.62
C LYS A 6 -2.74 -17.88 -0.10
N ARG A 7 -2.73 -16.75 0.62
CA ARG A 7 -2.75 -16.75 2.08
C ARG A 7 -4.12 -17.23 2.58
N PHE A 8 -4.13 -17.77 3.79
CA PHE A 8 -5.38 -18.07 4.46
C PHE A 8 -6.14 -16.78 4.82
N HIS A 9 -7.38 -16.92 5.29
CA HIS A 9 -8.10 -15.85 5.98
C HIS A 9 -7.40 -15.51 7.31
N TYR A 10 -7.87 -14.45 8.00
CA TYR A 10 -7.25 -13.89 9.21
C TYR A 10 -5.91 -13.21 8.95
N CYS A 11 -5.71 -12.63 7.77
CA CYS A 11 -4.55 -11.79 7.47
C CYS A 11 -4.49 -10.53 8.37
N ASN A 12 -5.60 -10.14 8.98
CA ASN A 12 -5.70 -9.12 10.01
C ASN A 12 -4.95 -9.49 11.31
N CYS A 13 -4.60 -10.76 11.50
CA CYS A 13 -3.75 -11.22 12.60
C CYS A 13 -2.29 -11.28 12.15
N LYS A 14 -1.41 -10.50 12.79
CA LYS A 14 0.02 -10.51 12.50
C LYS A 14 0.68 -11.75 13.09
N THR A 15 0.87 -12.79 12.28
CA THR A 15 1.42 -14.10 12.68
C THR A 15 2.75 -14.38 12.00
N LEU A 16 3.42 -15.46 12.39
CA LEU A 16 4.64 -15.97 11.76
C LEU A 16 4.35 -16.96 10.60
N ASN A 17 3.10 -17.19 10.25
CA ASN A 17 2.72 -18.03 9.11
C ASN A 17 2.93 -17.30 7.79
N LEU A 18 4.20 -17.06 7.42
CA LEU A 18 4.61 -16.17 6.34
C LEU A 18 4.98 -16.90 5.05
N ILE A 19 4.79 -18.22 4.95
CA ILE A 19 5.20 -19.00 3.77
C ILE A 19 4.68 -18.40 2.45
N PRO A 20 3.38 -18.10 2.29
CA PRO A 20 2.88 -17.51 1.04
C PRO A 20 3.49 -16.12 0.74
N SER A 21 3.69 -15.30 1.78
CA SER A 21 4.32 -13.98 1.64
C SER A 21 5.80 -14.09 1.26
N CYS A 22 6.53 -15.04 1.83
CA CYS A 22 7.93 -15.30 1.47
C CYS A 22 8.06 -15.78 0.02
N LEU A 23 7.16 -16.65 -0.43
CA LEU A 23 7.15 -17.12 -1.83
C LEU A 23 6.87 -15.97 -2.81
N ALA A 24 5.89 -15.11 -2.48
CA ALA A 24 5.60 -13.94 -3.29
C ALA A 24 6.76 -12.95 -3.34
N ALA A 25 7.41 -12.70 -2.20
CA ALA A 25 8.60 -11.86 -2.12
C ALA A 25 9.78 -12.43 -2.91
N SER A 26 10.00 -13.75 -2.87
CA SER A 26 11.03 -14.41 -3.69
C SER A 26 10.73 -14.24 -5.18
N ALA A 27 9.48 -14.43 -5.60
CA ALA A 27 9.08 -14.23 -6.99
C ALA A 27 9.28 -12.76 -7.44
N ALA A 28 8.99 -11.78 -6.57
CA ALA A 28 9.28 -10.39 -6.86
C ALA A 28 10.78 -10.14 -7.02
N ALA A 29 11.61 -10.67 -6.13
CA ALA A 29 13.06 -10.54 -6.21
C ALA A 29 13.64 -11.19 -7.48
N GLU A 30 13.18 -12.38 -7.86
CA GLU A 30 13.56 -13.05 -9.11
C GLU A 30 13.18 -12.26 -10.35
N ALA A 31 12.05 -11.52 -10.30
CA ALA A 31 11.63 -10.61 -11.35
C ALA A 31 12.36 -9.23 -11.31
N GLY A 32 13.32 -9.02 -10.42
CA GLY A 32 14.01 -7.74 -10.23
C GLY A 32 13.14 -6.64 -9.64
N CYS A 33 12.07 -7.01 -8.93
CA CYS A 33 11.14 -6.09 -8.29
C CYS A 33 11.33 -6.08 -6.77
N SER A 34 10.92 -4.98 -6.14
CA SER A 34 11.08 -4.78 -4.70
C SER A 34 9.91 -5.28 -3.87
N GLU A 35 8.75 -5.55 -4.48
CA GLU A 35 7.54 -5.97 -3.75
C GLU A 35 6.61 -6.78 -4.65
N ALA A 36 5.77 -7.61 -4.02
CA ALA A 36 4.67 -8.32 -4.65
C ALA A 36 3.34 -7.78 -4.13
N ILE A 37 2.48 -7.34 -5.04
CA ILE A 37 1.12 -6.88 -4.75
C ILE A 37 0.17 -8.06 -4.86
N PHE A 38 -0.49 -8.39 -3.78
CA PHE A 38 -1.46 -9.49 -3.72
C PHE A 38 -2.82 -9.10 -4.29
N HIS A 39 -3.45 -10.06 -4.97
CA HIS A 39 -4.83 -9.94 -5.43
C HIS A 39 -5.58 -11.27 -5.31
N ARG A 40 -6.89 -11.22 -5.10
CA ARG A 40 -7.81 -12.37 -5.13
C ARG A 40 -8.82 -12.17 -6.27
N GLY A 41 -8.70 -12.98 -7.30
CA GLY A 41 -9.34 -12.65 -8.58
C GLY A 41 -8.74 -11.37 -9.13
N ASP A 42 -9.54 -10.35 -9.33
CA ASP A 42 -9.11 -9.01 -9.76
C ASP A 42 -9.04 -7.98 -8.62
N ILE A 43 -9.45 -8.34 -7.39
CA ILE A 43 -9.43 -7.44 -6.23
C ILE A 43 -8.05 -7.41 -5.59
N VAL A 44 -7.48 -6.22 -5.48
CA VAL A 44 -6.21 -5.99 -4.78
C VAL A 44 -6.43 -6.04 -3.27
N THR A 45 -5.55 -6.74 -2.56
CA THR A 45 -5.60 -6.82 -1.08
C THR A 45 -4.50 -5.99 -0.44
N GLU A 46 -3.31 -6.53 -0.33
CA GLU A 46 -2.12 -5.83 0.22
C GLU A 46 -0.84 -6.30 -0.49
N CYS A 47 0.32 -6.15 0.11
CA CYS A 47 1.60 -6.65 -0.42
C CYS A 47 2.18 -7.78 0.45
N ALA A 48 3.28 -8.37 0.01
CA ALA A 48 3.95 -9.45 0.74
C ALA A 48 4.45 -9.02 2.12
N HIS A 49 4.86 -7.74 2.30
CA HIS A 49 5.37 -7.19 3.57
C HIS A 49 4.75 -5.85 3.95
N SER A 50 3.85 -5.31 3.17
CA SER A 50 3.31 -3.94 3.28
C SER A 50 1.86 -3.88 2.85
N ASN A 51 1.20 -2.76 3.12
CA ASN A 51 -0.09 -2.48 2.50
C ASN A 51 0.12 -1.68 1.20
N VAL A 52 -0.89 -1.67 0.35
CA VAL A 52 -0.94 -0.86 -0.86
C VAL A 52 -2.22 -0.05 -0.92
N SER A 53 -2.12 1.18 -1.37
CA SER A 53 -3.25 2.08 -1.64
C SER A 53 -3.05 2.77 -2.97
N ILE A 54 -4.12 3.21 -3.58
CA ILE A 54 -4.07 4.03 -4.79
C ILE A 54 -4.60 5.43 -4.51
N PHE A 55 -4.13 6.41 -5.27
CA PHE A 55 -4.71 7.74 -5.32
C PHE A 55 -5.38 7.93 -6.68
N LYS A 56 -6.62 8.33 -6.67
CA LYS A 56 -7.39 8.59 -7.87
C LYS A 56 -8.49 9.61 -7.61
N ASP A 57 -8.69 10.54 -8.53
CA ASP A 57 -9.77 11.55 -8.49
C ASP A 57 -9.83 12.31 -7.14
N GLY A 58 -8.68 12.66 -6.58
CA GLY A 58 -8.58 13.41 -5.32
C GLY A 58 -8.77 12.59 -4.05
N LYS A 59 -8.82 11.25 -4.15
CA LYS A 59 -9.02 10.34 -3.02
C LYS A 59 -7.89 9.33 -2.90
N VAL A 60 -7.53 9.02 -1.67
CA VAL A 60 -6.76 7.81 -1.34
C VAL A 60 -7.76 6.66 -1.17
N ILE A 61 -7.60 5.62 -1.98
CA ILE A 61 -8.43 4.41 -1.93
C ILE A 61 -7.57 3.28 -1.37
N SER A 62 -8.07 2.60 -0.36
CA SER A 62 -7.39 1.48 0.30
C SER A 62 -8.38 0.36 0.54
N HIS A 63 -7.92 -0.89 0.43
CA HIS A 63 -8.75 -2.05 0.73
C HIS A 63 -9.34 -1.91 2.15
N PRO A 64 -10.63 -2.24 2.38
CA PRO A 64 -11.24 -2.12 3.70
C PRO A 64 -10.57 -3.07 4.70
N LEU A 65 -10.66 -2.75 5.99
CA LEU A 65 -10.14 -3.64 7.03
C LEU A 65 -11.07 -4.84 7.20
N ASP A 66 -10.63 -5.96 6.69
CA ASP A 66 -11.30 -7.26 6.80
C ASP A 66 -10.28 -8.36 7.17
N ASP A 67 -10.61 -9.62 6.92
CA ASP A 67 -9.74 -10.76 7.21
C ASP A 67 -8.71 -11.05 6.10
N THR A 68 -8.63 -10.22 5.07
CA THR A 68 -7.70 -10.38 3.93
C THR A 68 -6.50 -9.43 4.00
N VAL A 69 -6.53 -8.39 4.83
CA VAL A 69 -5.45 -7.39 4.95
C VAL A 69 -5.06 -7.14 6.40
N LEU A 70 -3.78 -6.83 6.62
CA LEU A 70 -3.30 -6.42 7.92
C LEU A 70 -3.65 -4.95 8.17
N PRO A 71 -4.19 -4.57 9.37
CA PRO A 71 -4.38 -3.18 9.77
C PRO A 71 -3.02 -2.53 10.10
N GLY A 72 -2.25 -2.24 9.05
CA GLY A 72 -0.90 -1.71 9.17
C GLY A 72 -0.87 -0.32 9.80
N THR A 73 0.06 -0.08 10.73
CA THR A 73 0.19 1.22 11.41
C THR A 73 0.51 2.35 10.42
N ALA A 74 1.31 2.08 9.39
CA ALA A 74 1.60 3.03 8.32
C ALA A 74 0.35 3.33 7.48
N ARG A 75 -0.50 2.33 7.21
CA ARG A 75 -1.78 2.52 6.52
C ARG A 75 -2.70 3.47 7.29
N ILE A 76 -2.90 3.20 8.56
CA ILE A 76 -3.76 4.02 9.43
C ILE A 76 -3.29 5.48 9.43
N ARG A 77 -1.98 5.70 9.53
CA ARG A 77 -1.40 7.06 9.51
C ARG A 77 -1.53 7.72 8.14
N LEU A 78 -1.24 6.99 7.06
CA LEU A 78 -1.38 7.50 5.69
C LEU A 78 -2.80 8.03 5.46
N LEU A 79 -3.82 7.24 5.78
CA LEU A 79 -5.22 7.64 5.59
C LEU A 79 -5.59 8.85 6.46
N ALA A 80 -5.19 8.86 7.73
CA ALA A 80 -5.44 9.98 8.63
C ALA A 80 -4.76 11.28 8.16
N PHE A 81 -3.54 11.21 7.61
CA PHE A 81 -2.87 12.39 7.07
C PHE A 81 -3.43 12.82 5.71
N ALA A 82 -3.90 11.90 4.89
CA ALA A 82 -4.63 12.25 3.67
C ALA A 82 -5.86 13.10 3.99
N GLU A 83 -6.67 12.68 4.96
CA GLU A 83 -7.85 13.45 5.43
C GLU A 83 -7.46 14.82 5.99
N LYS A 84 -6.45 14.89 6.88
CA LYS A 84 -5.95 16.16 7.44
C LYS A 84 -5.47 17.15 6.38
N LEU A 85 -4.95 16.66 5.28
CA LEU A 85 -4.50 17.46 4.15
C LEU A 85 -5.62 17.81 3.15
N GLY A 86 -6.86 17.37 3.42
CA GLY A 86 -8.04 17.67 2.62
C GLY A 86 -8.25 16.74 1.42
N TYR A 87 -7.54 15.63 1.35
CA TYR A 87 -7.83 14.58 0.37
C TYR A 87 -8.97 13.68 0.87
N GLY A 88 -9.79 13.16 -0.04
CA GLY A 88 -10.76 12.15 0.31
C GLY A 88 -10.10 10.83 0.70
N VAL A 89 -10.74 10.07 1.57
CA VAL A 89 -10.36 8.69 1.88
C VAL A 89 -11.54 7.78 1.58
N ASP A 90 -11.28 6.67 0.90
CA ASP A 90 -12.29 5.68 0.51
C ASP A 90 -11.76 4.27 0.84
N GLU A 91 -12.29 3.69 1.90
CA GLU A 91 -11.94 2.33 2.30
C GLU A 91 -12.89 1.34 1.63
N ARG A 92 -12.53 0.91 0.43
CA ARG A 92 -13.28 -0.03 -0.39
C ARG A 92 -12.37 -0.98 -1.15
N GLU A 93 -12.92 -2.07 -1.62
CA GLU A 93 -12.26 -2.90 -2.63
C GLU A 93 -11.98 -2.09 -3.90
N TYR A 94 -10.85 -2.42 -4.54
CA TYR A 94 -10.49 -1.88 -5.85
C TYR A 94 -9.76 -2.94 -6.66
N THR A 95 -9.85 -2.81 -7.98
CA THR A 95 -9.37 -3.84 -8.90
C THR A 95 -7.92 -3.59 -9.35
N LEU A 96 -7.33 -4.63 -9.96
CA LEU A 96 -6.05 -4.49 -10.67
C LEU A 96 -6.13 -3.43 -11.78
N ASP A 97 -7.27 -3.33 -12.48
CA ASP A 97 -7.45 -2.30 -13.50
C ASP A 97 -7.46 -0.90 -12.89
N GLU A 98 -8.15 -0.69 -11.77
CA GLU A 98 -8.11 0.58 -11.04
C GLU A 98 -6.69 0.93 -10.58
N LEU A 99 -5.93 -0.06 -10.08
CA LEU A 99 -4.54 0.12 -9.70
C LEU A 99 -3.68 0.54 -10.88
N MET A 100 -3.79 -0.14 -12.03
CA MET A 100 -3.03 0.16 -13.23
C MET A 100 -3.34 1.55 -13.81
N ASN A 101 -4.55 2.08 -13.58
CA ASN A 101 -5.02 3.37 -14.07
C ASN A 101 -5.00 4.48 -13.01
N ALA A 102 -4.45 4.22 -11.83
CA ALA A 102 -4.36 5.17 -10.72
C ALA A 102 -3.48 6.39 -11.05
N ASP A 103 -3.71 7.49 -10.34
CA ASP A 103 -2.86 8.68 -10.42
C ASP A 103 -1.56 8.49 -9.63
N GLU A 104 -1.64 7.78 -8.48
CA GLU A 104 -0.49 7.23 -7.76
C GLU A 104 -0.82 5.83 -7.23
N VAL A 105 0.21 4.99 -7.14
CA VAL A 105 0.19 3.71 -6.42
C VAL A 105 1.20 3.81 -5.29
N ILE A 106 0.78 3.54 -4.07
CA ILE A 106 1.55 3.80 -2.86
C ILE A 106 1.68 2.52 -2.05
N VAL A 107 2.90 2.07 -1.85
CA VAL A 107 3.23 1.00 -0.90
C VAL A 107 3.65 1.64 0.43
N HIS A 108 3.14 1.11 1.52
CA HIS A 108 3.40 1.67 2.85
C HIS A 108 3.53 0.59 3.92
N SER A 109 4.56 0.74 4.74
CA SER A 109 4.87 -0.11 5.88
C SER A 109 5.54 0.72 6.97
N THR A 110 5.72 0.15 8.16
CA THR A 110 6.39 0.84 9.28
C THR A 110 7.83 1.25 8.93
N GLY A 111 8.54 0.48 8.09
CA GLY A 111 9.90 0.79 7.65
C GLY A 111 10.00 1.66 6.40
N SER A 112 8.89 1.86 5.70
CA SER A 112 8.89 2.50 4.37
C SER A 112 7.80 3.57 4.22
N PHE A 113 7.22 4.04 5.29
CA PHE A 113 6.11 5.01 5.40
C PHE A 113 5.19 5.10 4.17
N CYS A 114 5.69 5.67 3.06
CA CYS A 114 4.92 6.01 1.86
C CYS A 114 5.85 6.02 0.65
N ILE A 115 5.87 4.92 -0.12
CA ILE A 115 6.75 4.77 -1.30
C ILE A 115 5.89 4.72 -2.57
N PRO A 116 6.19 5.57 -3.59
CA PRO A 116 5.53 5.47 -4.88
C PRO A 116 5.97 4.21 -5.63
N VAL A 117 5.02 3.53 -6.24
CA VAL A 117 5.26 2.45 -7.19
C VAL A 117 5.41 3.06 -8.58
N LYS A 118 6.49 2.72 -9.28
CA LYS A 118 6.78 3.22 -10.63
C LYS A 118 6.30 2.27 -11.73
N THR A 119 6.37 0.99 -11.46
CA THR A 119 5.98 -0.05 -12.44
C THR A 119 5.30 -1.21 -11.73
N VAL A 120 4.31 -1.80 -12.38
CA VAL A 120 3.67 -3.05 -11.99
C VAL A 120 3.70 -3.97 -13.21
N ASP A 121 4.26 -5.18 -13.05
CA ASP A 121 4.44 -6.16 -14.12
C ASP A 121 5.09 -5.55 -15.39
N GLY A 122 6.14 -4.74 -15.17
CA GLY A 122 6.88 -4.05 -16.23
C GLY A 122 6.15 -2.86 -16.89
N LYS A 123 4.92 -2.56 -16.50
CA LYS A 123 4.15 -1.42 -17.04
C LYS A 123 4.24 -0.23 -16.09
N PRO A 124 4.40 1.00 -16.60
CA PRO A 124 4.42 2.19 -15.77
C PRO A 124 3.05 2.44 -15.12
N VAL A 125 3.07 2.86 -13.85
CA VAL A 125 1.87 3.24 -13.08
C VAL A 125 2.15 4.52 -12.29
N GLY A 126 1.10 5.23 -11.88
CA GLY A 126 1.23 6.41 -11.02
C GLY A 126 1.96 7.58 -11.68
N GLY A 127 2.57 8.44 -10.86
CA GLY A 127 3.36 9.59 -11.30
C GLY A 127 2.55 10.78 -11.82
N LYS A 128 1.23 10.78 -11.62
CA LYS A 128 0.32 11.85 -12.08
C LYS A 128 0.02 12.88 -10.98
N ALA A 129 0.27 12.54 -9.72
CA ALA A 129 0.00 13.39 -8.56
C ALA A 129 1.21 13.51 -7.60
N PRO A 130 2.43 13.84 -8.08
CA PRO A 130 3.64 13.84 -7.27
C PRO A 130 3.59 14.86 -6.12
N GLU A 131 2.88 15.98 -6.28
CA GLU A 131 2.74 16.98 -5.23
C GLU A 131 1.89 16.49 -4.05
N MET A 132 0.83 15.72 -4.34
CA MET A 132 0.02 15.08 -3.32
C MET A 132 0.86 14.09 -2.52
N LEU A 133 1.56 13.20 -3.22
CA LEU A 133 2.43 12.20 -2.62
C LEU A 133 3.48 12.87 -1.71
N LYS A 134 4.13 13.92 -2.20
CA LYS A 134 5.13 14.65 -1.41
C LYS A 134 4.52 15.29 -0.16
N LYS A 135 3.35 15.91 -0.24
CA LYS A 135 2.67 16.48 0.93
C LYS A 135 2.38 15.44 2.01
N ILE A 136 1.91 14.26 1.62
CA ILE A 136 1.66 13.15 2.55
C ILE A 136 2.98 12.66 3.16
N GLN A 137 4.02 12.47 2.35
CA GLN A 137 5.34 12.05 2.82
C GLN A 137 5.91 13.05 3.83
N ASP A 138 5.90 14.33 3.51
CA ASP A 138 6.41 15.40 4.38
C ASP A 138 5.64 15.44 5.72
N ALA A 139 4.32 15.28 5.69
CA ALA A 139 3.48 15.24 6.88
C ALA A 139 3.77 14.01 7.77
N LEU A 140 3.95 12.83 7.17
CA LEU A 140 4.30 11.60 7.88
C LEU A 140 5.70 11.70 8.54
N VAL A 141 6.68 12.26 7.82
CA VAL A 141 8.03 12.48 8.36
C VAL A 141 8.02 13.49 9.51
N ALA A 142 7.33 14.62 9.33
CA ALA A 142 7.21 15.64 10.38
C ALA A 142 6.55 15.11 11.66
N ASP A 143 5.51 14.28 11.51
CA ASP A 143 4.85 13.64 12.65
C ASP A 143 5.77 12.64 13.35
N PHE A 144 6.52 11.83 12.61
CA PHE A 144 7.51 10.92 13.16
C PHE A 144 8.60 11.66 13.94
N GLU A 145 9.18 12.72 13.36
CA GLU A 145 10.19 13.55 14.02
C GLU A 145 9.67 14.22 15.29
N ALA A 146 8.41 14.68 15.27
CA ALA A 146 7.79 15.30 16.44
C ALA A 146 7.65 14.30 17.60
N GLN A 147 7.31 13.05 17.30
CA GLN A 147 7.21 12.00 18.32
C GLN A 147 8.57 11.59 18.88
N CYS A 148 9.61 11.53 18.05
CA CYS A 148 10.98 11.24 18.52
C CYS A 148 11.59 12.34 19.40
N LYS A 149 11.05 13.56 19.36
CA LYS A 149 11.53 14.71 20.17
C LYS A 149 10.73 14.90 21.46
N ALA A 150 9.65 14.14 21.64
CA ALA A 150 8.75 14.27 22.80
C ALA A 150 9.23 13.47 24.04
N ASP A 151 10.30 12.69 23.90
CA ASP A 151 11.03 11.98 24.96
C ASP A 151 12.31 12.74 25.35
#